data_33652adb015d0fb79785a395dd994121
#
_entry.id   33652adb015d0fb79785a395dd994121
#
_cell.length_a   1.000
_cell.length_b   1.000
_cell.length_c   1.000
_cell.angle_alpha   90.00
_cell.angle_beta   90.00
_cell.angle_gamma   90.00
#
_symmetry.space_group_name_H-M   'P 1'
#
loop_
_entity.id
_entity.type
_entity.pdbx_description
1 polymer ?
#
loop_
_entity_poly.entity_id
_entity_poly.type
_entity_poly.pdbx_seq_one_letter_code
_entity_poly.pdbx_strand_id
1 'polypeptide(L)'
;MNKTISFREVDFDRDVKLLHSWMNENHVVPYWKLDLSLTDYGIHLRNFLNDEHQTLLIGEIDGVPISYWESYWVKGDIIENYYEFNEYDQGVHLLIGDKDYLGKGLIYPLLMTILSQKFQVSLTEKVIAEPDVRNEKMIHVFKKCGFTPIKEVELPDKTGLLMFCERSTFERRWTDWQ
;
A
#
# COMPACT_ATOMS: atom_id res chain seq x y z
N MET A 1 19.56 8.66 15.84
CA MET A 1 19.01 9.65 14.87
C MET A 1 17.61 9.20 14.49
N ASN A 2 16.62 10.05 14.70
CA ASN A 2 15.26 9.76 14.23
C ASN A 2 15.26 9.89 12.70
N LYS A 3 14.80 8.83 12.01
CA LYS A 3 14.64 8.84 10.56
C LYS A 3 13.43 9.68 10.17
N THR A 4 13.57 10.51 9.14
CA THR A 4 12.46 11.29 8.58
C THR A 4 11.72 10.45 7.57
N ILE A 5 10.40 10.28 7.77
CA ILE A 5 9.51 9.60 6.84
C ILE A 5 8.75 10.66 6.05
N SER A 6 8.72 10.51 4.74
CA SER A 6 7.93 11.36 3.85
C SER A 6 7.26 10.53 2.75
N PHE A 7 6.16 11.07 2.23
CA PHE A 7 5.48 10.56 1.05
C PHE A 7 5.34 11.67 0.03
N ARG A 8 5.56 11.35 -1.22
CA ARG A 8 5.30 12.25 -2.35
C ARG A 8 4.56 11.52 -3.46
N GLU A 9 3.83 12.24 -4.27
CA GLU A 9 3.18 11.65 -5.43
C GLU A 9 4.21 11.16 -6.45
N VAL A 10 3.84 10.10 -7.16
CA VAL A 10 4.63 9.59 -8.30
C VAL A 10 4.59 10.60 -9.43
N ASP A 11 5.77 10.97 -9.92
CA ASP A 11 5.96 11.71 -11.16
C ASP A 11 6.42 10.74 -12.25
N PHE A 12 5.68 10.67 -13.38
CA PHE A 12 5.96 9.68 -14.41
C PHE A 12 7.39 9.75 -14.93
N ASP A 13 7.83 10.94 -15.34
CA ASP A 13 9.13 11.10 -16.02
C ASP A 13 10.29 10.82 -15.05
N ARG A 14 10.14 11.20 -13.80
CA ARG A 14 11.14 10.97 -12.75
C ARG A 14 11.18 9.52 -12.28
N ASP A 15 10.01 8.89 -12.11
CA ASP A 15 9.90 7.67 -11.32
C ASP A 15 9.69 6.38 -12.13
N VAL A 16 9.32 6.46 -13.41
CA VAL A 16 8.97 5.26 -14.21
C VAL A 16 10.09 4.21 -14.25
N LYS A 17 11.33 4.63 -14.40
CA LYS A 17 12.48 3.71 -14.44
C LYS A 17 12.76 3.08 -13.08
N LEU A 18 12.65 3.86 -12.01
CA LEU A 18 12.81 3.38 -10.64
C LEU A 18 11.74 2.34 -10.32
N LEU A 19 10.48 2.68 -10.56
CA LEU A 19 9.35 1.78 -10.29
C LEU A 19 9.42 0.51 -11.14
N HIS A 20 9.78 0.63 -12.44
CA HIS A 20 10.01 -0.53 -13.29
C HIS A 20 11.11 -1.44 -12.73
N SER A 21 12.21 -0.88 -12.23
CA SER A 21 13.28 -1.68 -11.61
C SER A 21 12.78 -2.43 -10.38
N TRP A 22 11.96 -1.78 -9.54
CA TRP A 22 11.35 -2.42 -8.36
C TRP A 22 10.36 -3.52 -8.72
N MET A 23 9.54 -3.33 -9.76
CA MET A 23 8.59 -4.36 -10.21
C MET A 23 9.29 -5.62 -10.76
N ASN A 24 10.56 -5.52 -11.15
CA ASN A 24 11.37 -6.65 -11.61
C ASN A 24 12.25 -7.28 -10.50
N GLU A 25 12.17 -6.77 -9.26
CA GLU A 25 12.88 -7.39 -8.14
C GLU A 25 12.27 -8.74 -7.74
N ASN A 26 13.11 -9.72 -7.43
CA ASN A 26 12.68 -11.09 -7.11
C ASN A 26 11.69 -11.18 -5.95
N HIS A 27 11.75 -10.24 -5.00
CA HIS A 27 10.83 -10.20 -3.86
C HIS A 27 9.49 -9.51 -4.17
N VAL A 28 9.38 -8.82 -5.31
CA VAL A 28 8.19 -8.09 -5.75
C VAL A 28 7.40 -8.90 -6.78
N VAL A 29 8.07 -9.48 -7.77
CA VAL A 29 7.46 -10.23 -8.90
C VAL A 29 6.38 -11.22 -8.47
N PRO A 30 6.58 -12.08 -7.44
CA PRO A 30 5.58 -13.11 -7.10
C PRO A 30 4.21 -12.56 -6.69
N TYR A 31 4.18 -11.33 -6.18
CA TYR A 31 2.97 -10.71 -5.62
C TYR A 31 2.38 -9.64 -6.52
N TRP A 32 3.22 -8.89 -7.23
CA TRP A 32 2.77 -7.77 -8.07
C TRP A 32 2.57 -8.16 -9.53
N LYS A 33 3.34 -9.13 -10.03
CA LYS A 33 3.22 -9.68 -11.40
C LYS A 33 3.26 -8.61 -12.49
N LEU A 34 4.10 -7.60 -12.30
CA LEU A 34 4.32 -6.46 -13.20
C LEU A 34 5.76 -6.43 -13.74
N ASP A 35 6.38 -7.59 -13.87
CA ASP A 35 7.69 -7.81 -14.48
C ASP A 35 7.62 -7.68 -16.02
N LEU A 36 7.10 -6.55 -16.44
CA LEU A 36 6.86 -6.18 -17.83
C LEU A 36 8.11 -5.53 -18.47
N SER A 37 8.08 -5.34 -19.79
CA SER A 37 9.01 -4.43 -20.45
C SER A 37 8.86 -3.00 -19.90
N LEU A 38 9.89 -2.17 -20.04
CA LEU A 38 9.79 -0.76 -19.63
C LEU A 38 8.65 -0.03 -20.35
N THR A 39 8.45 -0.34 -21.64
CA THR A 39 7.37 0.26 -22.46
C THR A 39 5.99 -0.14 -21.93
N ASP A 40 5.76 -1.43 -21.68
CA ASP A 40 4.47 -1.93 -21.20
C ASP A 40 4.20 -1.47 -19.78
N TYR A 41 5.22 -1.47 -18.91
CA TYR A 41 5.09 -0.90 -17.57
C TYR A 41 4.76 0.59 -17.60
N GLY A 42 5.38 1.35 -18.51
CA GLY A 42 5.07 2.78 -18.70
C GLY A 42 3.61 3.02 -19.10
N ILE A 43 3.04 2.17 -19.96
CA ILE A 43 1.62 2.24 -20.32
C ILE A 43 0.75 1.95 -19.08
N HIS A 44 1.06 0.89 -18.33
CA HIS A 44 0.38 0.55 -17.09
C HIS A 44 0.42 1.71 -16.08
N LEU A 45 1.60 2.28 -15.83
CA LEU A 45 1.78 3.38 -14.89
C LEU A 45 0.98 4.62 -15.29
N ARG A 46 0.96 4.99 -16.59
CA ARG A 46 0.14 6.12 -17.08
C ARG A 46 -1.34 5.89 -16.85
N ASN A 47 -1.84 4.68 -17.09
CA ASN A 47 -3.24 4.35 -16.83
C ASN A 47 -3.58 4.49 -15.34
N PHE A 48 -2.70 4.03 -14.45
CA PHE A 48 -2.88 4.13 -13.01
C PHE A 48 -2.79 5.57 -12.51
N LEU A 49 -1.90 6.39 -13.05
CA LEU A 49 -1.80 7.81 -12.72
C LEU A 49 -3.04 8.61 -13.14
N ASN A 50 -3.75 8.16 -14.18
CA ASN A 50 -4.98 8.79 -14.67
C ASN A 50 -6.25 8.26 -13.98
N ASP A 51 -6.12 7.30 -13.08
CA ASP A 51 -7.25 6.70 -12.38
C ASP A 51 -7.61 7.54 -11.14
N GLU A 52 -8.80 8.15 -11.17
CA GLU A 52 -9.24 9.12 -10.16
C GLU A 52 -9.52 8.50 -8.78
N HIS A 53 -9.74 7.16 -8.70
CA HIS A 53 -10.01 6.53 -7.41
C HIS A 53 -8.76 6.27 -6.57
N GLN A 54 -7.58 6.47 -7.12
CA GLN A 54 -6.31 6.20 -6.43
C GLN A 54 -5.28 7.32 -6.59
N THR A 55 -4.36 7.37 -5.65
CA THR A 55 -3.17 8.22 -5.69
C THR A 55 -1.94 7.32 -5.52
N LEU A 56 -0.97 7.46 -6.43
CA LEU A 56 0.27 6.69 -6.38
C LEU A 56 1.33 7.49 -5.66
N LEU A 57 2.00 6.86 -4.67
CA LEU A 57 2.96 7.53 -3.80
C LEU A 57 4.30 6.80 -3.77
N ILE A 58 5.36 7.57 -3.60
CA ILE A 58 6.69 7.10 -3.20
C ILE A 58 6.85 7.38 -1.71
N GLY A 59 7.14 6.34 -0.94
CA GLY A 59 7.54 6.48 0.46
C GLY A 59 9.07 6.57 0.57
N GLU A 60 9.52 7.57 1.32
CA GLU A 60 10.94 7.92 1.46
C GLU A 60 11.36 7.87 2.92
N ILE A 61 12.62 7.50 3.14
CA ILE A 61 13.33 7.60 4.41
C ILE A 61 14.53 8.54 4.22
N ASP A 62 14.57 9.62 4.98
CA ASP A 62 15.62 10.65 4.90
C ASP A 62 15.80 11.18 3.45
N GLY A 63 14.69 11.32 2.71
CA GLY A 63 14.66 11.75 1.32
C GLY A 63 15.09 10.70 0.28
N VAL A 64 15.33 9.45 0.70
CA VAL A 64 15.67 8.34 -0.19
C VAL A 64 14.41 7.54 -0.51
N PRO A 65 14.02 7.41 -1.81
CA PRO A 65 12.91 6.56 -2.22
C PRO A 65 13.19 5.09 -1.89
N ILE A 66 12.29 4.45 -1.14
CA ILE A 66 12.44 3.03 -0.76
C ILE A 66 11.20 2.17 -1.00
N SER A 67 10.04 2.79 -1.19
CA SER A 67 8.75 2.08 -1.24
C SER A 67 7.77 2.73 -2.20
N TYR A 68 6.87 1.92 -2.74
CA TYR A 68 5.78 2.33 -3.62
C TYR A 68 4.44 1.99 -2.98
N TRP A 69 3.47 2.88 -3.14
CA TRP A 69 2.17 2.81 -2.51
C TRP A 69 1.06 3.19 -3.47
N GLU A 70 -0.04 2.45 -3.44
CA GLU A 70 -1.31 2.79 -4.04
C GLU A 70 -2.29 3.11 -2.91
N SER A 71 -2.69 4.37 -2.82
CA SER A 71 -3.68 4.88 -1.86
C SER A 71 -5.00 5.05 -2.60
N TYR A 72 -6.01 4.24 -2.30
CA TYR A 72 -7.23 4.21 -3.09
C TYR A 72 -8.50 4.35 -2.24
N TRP A 73 -9.56 4.84 -2.88
CA TRP A 73 -10.91 4.74 -2.39
C TRP A 73 -11.47 3.39 -2.75
N VAL A 74 -12.17 2.74 -1.82
CA VAL A 74 -12.81 1.44 -2.08
C VAL A 74 -13.93 1.60 -3.10
N LYS A 75 -14.68 2.68 -3.02
CA LYS A 75 -15.66 3.04 -4.02
C LYS A 75 -14.99 3.26 -5.38
N GLY A 76 -15.37 2.46 -6.36
CA GLY A 76 -14.76 2.47 -7.70
C GLY A 76 -13.61 1.50 -7.88
N ASP A 77 -13.15 0.82 -6.83
CA ASP A 77 -12.18 -0.27 -6.90
C ASP A 77 -12.90 -1.62 -7.00
N ILE A 78 -12.23 -2.63 -7.58
CA ILE A 78 -12.80 -3.98 -7.70
C ILE A 78 -13.19 -4.59 -6.33
N ILE A 79 -12.48 -4.20 -5.27
CA ILE A 79 -12.71 -4.72 -3.92
C ILE A 79 -14.09 -4.34 -3.36
N GLU A 80 -14.74 -3.30 -3.88
CA GLU A 80 -16.10 -2.91 -3.49
C GLU A 80 -17.11 -4.04 -3.67
N ASN A 81 -16.86 -4.98 -4.58
CA ASN A 81 -17.74 -6.11 -4.88
C ASN A 81 -17.57 -7.30 -3.90
N TYR A 82 -16.63 -7.23 -2.96
CA TYR A 82 -16.26 -8.37 -2.12
C TYR A 82 -16.69 -8.23 -0.66
N TYR A 83 -17.14 -7.05 -0.24
CA TYR A 83 -17.69 -6.83 1.09
C TYR A 83 -18.66 -5.64 1.08
N GLU A 84 -19.44 -5.51 2.15
CA GLU A 84 -20.31 -4.34 2.33
C GLU A 84 -19.48 -3.13 2.77
N PHE A 85 -19.15 -2.26 1.82
CA PHE A 85 -18.28 -1.11 2.04
C PHE A 85 -19.04 0.17 2.37
N ASN A 86 -18.40 1.08 3.08
CA ASN A 86 -18.86 2.45 3.29
C ASN A 86 -18.22 3.38 2.24
N GLU A 87 -18.94 4.44 1.87
CA GLU A 87 -18.51 5.38 0.83
C GLU A 87 -17.11 5.97 1.07
N TYR A 88 -16.71 6.12 2.33
CA TYR A 88 -15.42 6.70 2.72
C TYR A 88 -14.38 5.66 3.14
N ASP A 89 -14.63 4.38 2.88
CA ASP A 89 -13.60 3.35 3.06
C ASP A 89 -12.43 3.59 2.11
N GLN A 90 -11.23 3.46 2.63
CA GLN A 90 -9.99 3.61 1.88
C GLN A 90 -9.16 2.34 1.96
N GLY A 91 -8.25 2.16 1.01
CA GLY A 91 -7.35 1.02 1.00
C GLY A 91 -5.91 1.40 0.67
N VAL A 92 -5.01 0.45 0.89
CA VAL A 92 -3.59 0.58 0.55
C VAL A 92 -3.04 -0.69 -0.08
N HIS A 93 -2.23 -0.51 -1.12
CA HIS A 93 -1.24 -1.49 -1.58
C HIS A 93 0.15 -0.90 -1.36
N LEU A 94 1.13 -1.74 -1.08
CA LEU A 94 2.49 -1.28 -0.87
C LEU A 94 3.53 -2.34 -1.21
N LEU A 95 4.72 -1.87 -1.58
CA LEU A 95 5.93 -2.69 -1.65
C LEU A 95 7.13 -1.89 -1.13
N ILE A 96 8.12 -2.59 -0.60
CA ILE A 96 9.49 -2.07 -0.45
C ILE A 96 10.24 -2.43 -1.72
N GLY A 97 10.67 -1.42 -2.47
CA GLY A 97 11.35 -1.62 -3.75
C GLY A 97 12.81 -1.97 -3.58
N ASP A 98 13.50 -1.21 -2.76
CA ASP A 98 14.93 -1.42 -2.53
C ASP A 98 15.18 -2.55 -1.53
N LYS A 99 15.80 -3.65 -2.00
CA LYS A 99 16.11 -4.84 -1.20
C LYS A 99 16.98 -4.55 0.03
N ASP A 100 17.80 -3.50 -0.03
CA ASP A 100 18.67 -3.12 1.08
C ASP A 100 17.90 -2.60 2.29
N TYR A 101 16.60 -2.29 2.11
CA TYR A 101 15.69 -1.86 3.17
C TYR A 101 14.77 -2.98 3.69
N LEU A 102 14.84 -4.20 3.11
CA LEU A 102 14.07 -5.34 3.59
C LEU A 102 14.52 -5.80 4.99
N GLY A 103 13.59 -6.28 5.78
CA GLY A 103 13.86 -6.86 7.10
C GLY A 103 14.31 -5.85 8.17
N LYS A 104 14.30 -4.55 7.87
CA LYS A 104 14.72 -3.48 8.80
C LYS A 104 13.57 -2.88 9.62
N GLY A 105 12.38 -3.46 9.55
CA GLY A 105 11.20 -2.99 10.31
C GLY A 105 10.61 -1.66 9.81
N LEU A 106 10.99 -1.20 8.62
CA LEU A 106 10.62 0.12 8.08
C LEU A 106 9.19 0.20 7.57
N ILE A 107 8.56 -0.92 7.23
CA ILE A 107 7.17 -0.92 6.77
C ILE A 107 6.24 -0.43 7.88
N TYR A 108 6.49 -0.83 9.13
CA TYR A 108 5.65 -0.43 10.26
C TYR A 108 5.52 1.11 10.39
N PRO A 109 6.61 1.89 10.53
CA PRO A 109 6.50 3.33 10.63
C PRO A 109 5.97 4.00 9.36
N LEU A 110 6.29 3.49 8.16
CA LEU A 110 5.70 3.97 6.91
C LEU A 110 4.19 3.76 6.88
N LEU A 111 3.72 2.55 7.21
CA LEU A 111 2.30 2.23 7.20
C LEU A 111 1.53 3.02 8.26
N MET A 112 2.08 3.20 9.46
CA MET A 112 1.47 4.05 10.49
C MET A 112 1.34 5.50 10.02
N THR A 113 2.35 6.03 9.32
CA THR A 113 2.31 7.39 8.77
C THR A 113 1.22 7.54 7.71
N ILE A 114 1.11 6.61 6.76
CA ILE A 114 0.09 6.71 5.72
C ILE A 114 -1.33 6.51 6.29
N LEU A 115 -1.49 5.62 7.28
CA LEU A 115 -2.76 5.46 7.98
C LEU A 115 -3.19 6.76 8.67
N SER A 116 -2.24 7.47 9.30
CA SER A 116 -2.55 8.76 9.93
C SER A 116 -3.09 9.78 8.92
N GLN A 117 -2.54 9.80 7.70
CA GLN A 117 -3.03 10.67 6.62
C GLN A 117 -4.44 10.27 6.17
N LYS A 118 -4.70 8.97 6.02
CA LYS A 118 -6.03 8.48 5.61
C LYS A 118 -7.11 8.79 6.63
N PHE A 119 -6.82 8.63 7.89
CA PHE A 119 -7.75 8.93 8.97
C PHE A 119 -7.92 10.44 9.26
N GLN A 120 -7.19 11.32 8.57
CA GLN A 120 -7.52 12.76 8.54
C GLN A 120 -8.86 13.03 7.85
N VAL A 121 -9.31 12.16 6.95
CA VAL A 121 -10.68 12.17 6.45
C VAL A 121 -11.60 11.69 7.57
N SER A 122 -12.34 12.61 8.19
CA SER A 122 -13.15 12.33 9.39
C SER A 122 -14.21 11.24 9.20
N LEU A 123 -14.69 11.07 7.96
CA LEU A 123 -15.72 10.09 7.60
C LEU A 123 -15.15 8.69 7.29
N THR A 124 -13.84 8.54 7.20
CA THR A 124 -13.18 7.24 7.03
C THR A 124 -13.19 6.48 8.35
N GLU A 125 -14.01 5.45 8.46
CA GLU A 125 -14.12 4.60 9.65
C GLU A 125 -13.15 3.42 9.62
N LYS A 126 -12.75 2.97 8.44
CA LYS A 126 -11.77 1.90 8.27
C LYS A 126 -10.90 2.09 7.04
N VAL A 127 -9.69 1.55 7.13
CA VAL A 127 -8.78 1.36 6.00
C VAL A 127 -8.61 -0.13 5.79
N ILE A 128 -8.68 -0.57 4.54
CA ILE A 128 -8.58 -1.98 4.16
C ILE A 128 -7.25 -2.30 3.49
N ALA A 129 -6.89 -3.56 3.50
CA ALA A 129 -5.83 -4.16 2.71
C ALA A 129 -6.26 -5.57 2.30
N GLU A 130 -5.71 -6.06 1.19
CA GLU A 130 -5.94 -7.43 0.72
C GLU A 130 -4.64 -8.07 0.23
N PRO A 131 -3.65 -8.25 1.12
CA PRO A 131 -2.40 -8.91 0.77
C PRO A 131 -2.67 -10.34 0.25
N ASP A 132 -1.82 -10.79 -0.70
CA ASP A 132 -1.82 -12.19 -1.13
C ASP A 132 -1.67 -13.10 0.09
N VAL A 133 -2.53 -14.13 0.20
CA VAL A 133 -2.53 -15.07 1.34
C VAL A 133 -1.17 -15.76 1.54
N ARG A 134 -0.35 -15.86 0.48
CA ARG A 134 1.00 -16.42 0.55
C ARG A 134 2.02 -15.45 1.14
N ASN A 135 1.71 -14.16 1.21
CA ASN A 135 2.62 -13.12 1.72
C ASN A 135 2.50 -12.98 3.25
N GLU A 136 2.92 -14.03 3.96
CA GLU A 136 2.84 -14.08 5.42
C GLU A 136 3.55 -12.92 6.12
N LYS A 137 4.67 -12.45 5.53
CA LYS A 137 5.44 -11.32 6.08
C LYS A 137 4.62 -10.04 6.06
N MET A 138 3.95 -9.75 4.94
CA MET A 138 3.10 -8.56 4.83
C MET A 138 1.86 -8.66 5.71
N ILE A 139 1.21 -9.82 5.77
CA ILE A 139 0.08 -10.07 6.66
C ILE A 139 0.48 -9.82 8.13
N HIS A 140 1.67 -10.29 8.53
CA HIS A 140 2.20 -10.05 9.88
C HIS A 140 2.38 -8.55 10.16
N VAL A 141 2.92 -7.79 9.21
CA VAL A 141 3.10 -6.32 9.38
C VAL A 141 1.75 -5.61 9.48
N PHE A 142 0.77 -5.95 8.62
CA PHE A 142 -0.58 -5.40 8.73
C PHE A 142 -1.21 -5.66 10.10
N LYS A 143 -1.10 -6.89 10.62
CA LYS A 143 -1.57 -7.22 11.98
C LYS A 143 -0.91 -6.35 13.04
N LYS A 144 0.40 -6.12 12.96
CA LYS A 144 1.13 -5.22 13.88
C LYS A 144 0.61 -3.79 13.82
N CYS A 145 0.18 -3.32 12.65
CA CYS A 145 -0.39 -1.98 12.46
C CYS A 145 -1.88 -1.87 12.86
N GLY A 146 -2.51 -2.97 13.31
CA GLY A 146 -3.88 -2.96 13.79
C GLY A 146 -4.92 -3.46 12.80
N PHE A 147 -4.49 -4.06 11.68
CA PHE A 147 -5.41 -4.72 10.77
C PHE A 147 -5.84 -6.08 11.32
N THR A 148 -7.12 -6.36 11.22
CA THR A 148 -7.73 -7.64 11.59
C THR A 148 -8.12 -8.41 10.34
N PRO A 149 -7.75 -9.69 10.19
CA PRO A 149 -8.21 -10.53 9.10
C PRO A 149 -9.74 -10.72 9.15
N ILE A 150 -10.38 -10.60 7.99
CA ILE A 150 -11.85 -10.76 7.85
C ILE A 150 -12.18 -12.06 7.10
N LYS A 151 -11.69 -12.20 5.87
CA LYS A 151 -11.93 -13.38 5.02
C LYS A 151 -10.95 -13.40 3.85
N GLU A 152 -10.80 -14.56 3.24
CA GLU A 152 -10.15 -14.69 1.94
C GLU A 152 -11.10 -14.25 0.82
N VAL A 153 -10.57 -13.61 -0.20
CA VAL A 153 -11.29 -13.14 -1.40
C VAL A 153 -10.56 -13.57 -2.66
N GLU A 154 -11.29 -14.13 -3.61
CA GLU A 154 -10.75 -14.51 -4.92
C GLU A 154 -10.76 -13.29 -5.85
N LEU A 155 -9.61 -12.63 -5.98
CA LEU A 155 -9.40 -11.53 -6.90
C LEU A 155 -8.87 -12.05 -8.25
N PRO A 156 -8.98 -11.29 -9.35
CA PRO A 156 -8.54 -11.76 -10.66
C PRO A 156 -7.06 -12.18 -10.73
N ASP A 157 -6.20 -11.58 -9.89
CA ASP A 157 -4.76 -11.77 -9.89
C ASP A 157 -4.22 -12.59 -8.71
N LYS A 158 -5.03 -12.79 -7.66
CA LYS A 158 -4.60 -13.47 -6.42
C LYS A 158 -5.79 -13.91 -5.56
N THR A 159 -5.52 -14.82 -4.63
CA THR A 159 -6.34 -14.97 -3.42
C THR A 159 -5.81 -13.98 -2.38
N GLY A 160 -6.60 -12.97 -2.04
CA GLY A 160 -6.26 -11.95 -1.06
C GLY A 160 -6.86 -12.25 0.31
N LEU A 161 -6.14 -11.88 1.38
CA LEU A 161 -6.70 -11.85 2.73
C LEU A 161 -7.25 -10.44 3.00
N LEU A 162 -8.57 -10.27 2.94
CA LEU A 162 -9.20 -8.99 3.27
C LEU A 162 -9.02 -8.70 4.76
N MET A 163 -8.44 -7.54 5.04
CA MET A 163 -8.10 -7.09 6.39
C MET A 163 -8.61 -5.67 6.62
N PHE A 164 -9.11 -5.40 7.82
CA PHE A 164 -9.61 -4.08 8.23
C PHE A 164 -8.79 -3.47 9.36
N CYS A 165 -8.42 -2.21 9.21
CA CYS A 165 -7.95 -1.35 10.29
C CYS A 165 -9.05 -0.35 10.64
N GLU A 166 -9.75 -0.57 11.75
CA GLU A 166 -10.78 0.34 12.23
C GLU A 166 -10.15 1.61 12.81
N ARG A 167 -10.81 2.77 12.66
CA ARG A 167 -10.37 4.06 13.20
C ARG A 167 -9.99 3.97 14.67
N SER A 168 -10.87 3.41 15.50
CA SER A 168 -10.65 3.31 16.95
C SER A 168 -9.42 2.47 17.32
N THR A 169 -9.13 1.43 16.52
CA THR A 169 -7.93 0.61 16.71
C THR A 169 -6.68 1.37 16.32
N PHE A 170 -6.73 2.11 15.20
CA PHE A 170 -5.62 2.96 14.76
C PHE A 170 -5.32 4.06 15.79
N GLU A 171 -6.32 4.78 16.26
CA GLU A 171 -6.15 5.89 17.22
C GLU A 171 -5.46 5.45 18.51
N ARG A 172 -5.83 4.30 19.06
CA ARG A 172 -5.15 3.72 20.22
C ARG A 172 -3.67 3.44 19.94
N ARG A 173 -3.38 2.78 18.81
CA ARG A 173 -1.99 2.45 18.43
C ARG A 173 -1.17 3.68 18.10
N TRP A 174 -1.79 4.69 17.50
CA TRP A 174 -1.14 5.95 17.17
C TRP A 174 -0.69 6.69 18.44
N THR A 175 -1.53 6.72 19.48
CA THR A 175 -1.18 7.31 20.77
C THR A 175 0.00 6.60 21.42
N ASP A 176 0.05 5.26 21.35
CA ASP A 176 1.13 4.46 21.92
C ASP A 176 2.45 4.59 21.11
N TRP A 177 2.35 4.97 19.83
CA TRP A 177 3.51 5.07 18.94
C TRP A 177 4.21 6.44 18.99
N GLN A 178 3.50 7.51 19.34
CA GLN A 178 4.08 8.85 19.48
C GLN A 178 4.90 9.01 20.75
#